data_ebdb4406ae15c3e9d86b7933a651b106
#
_entry.id   ebdb4406ae15c3e9d86b7933a651b106
#
_cell.length_a   1.000
_cell.length_b   1.000
_cell.length_c   1.000
_cell.angle_alpha   90.00
_cell.angle_beta   90.00
_cell.angle_gamma   90.00
#
_symmetry.space_group_name_H-M   'P 1'
#
loop_
_entity.id
_entity.type
_entity.pdbx_description
1 polymer ?
#
loop_
_entity_poly.entity_id
_entity_poly.type
_entity_poly.pdbx_seq_one_letter_code
_entity_poly.pdbx_strand_id
1 'polypeptide(L)'
;LLFSRGLGALTFWLFFLCVSLQAEFLYKDDVVKNPNFTKQIETVGSELKAKTGVSLYLVMVRDLENNQSISDFEKQISAQIDGPTVIMTFVELQKQVDILARPTSLYKDFNKAQILSPNATFIGAVVSSILFARSYDEAKELLSNSGGTVLPILAERAKGDDIVKKYAVGMFNGYADTAEQIAASRGQTLTSSAGTESQTFIDILRIIFYGTILIALLRYVWGRFLKKRKQDEA
;
A
#
# COMPACT_ATOMS: atom_id res chain seq x y z
N LEU A 1 -22.19 -54.71 -27.45
CA LEU A 1 -20.98 -54.76 -26.62
C LEU A 1 -19.93 -53.74 -27.08
N LEU A 2 -20.29 -52.41 -27.15
CA LEU A 2 -19.36 -51.34 -27.56
C LEU A 2 -19.74 -49.95 -26.96
N PHE A 3 -20.18 -49.89 -25.69
CA PHE A 3 -20.57 -48.60 -25.09
C PHE A 3 -20.02 -48.38 -23.67
N SER A 4 -18.92 -49.01 -23.27
CA SER A 4 -18.42 -48.83 -21.88
C SER A 4 -16.99 -48.34 -21.73
N ARG A 5 -16.35 -47.82 -22.79
CA ARG A 5 -14.94 -47.34 -22.71
C ARG A 5 -14.74 -45.84 -22.75
N GLY A 6 -15.81 -45.03 -22.86
CA GLY A 6 -15.71 -43.57 -22.98
C GLY A 6 -15.90 -42.78 -21.70
N LEU A 7 -16.45 -43.36 -20.63
CA LEU A 7 -16.80 -42.63 -19.42
C LEU A 7 -15.63 -42.51 -18.39
N GLY A 8 -14.63 -43.39 -18.47
CA GLY A 8 -13.49 -43.40 -17.55
C GLY A 8 -12.43 -42.36 -17.86
N ALA A 9 -12.36 -41.88 -19.11
CA ALA A 9 -11.34 -40.89 -19.50
C ALA A 9 -11.74 -39.41 -19.15
N LEU A 10 -13.07 -39.14 -19.13
CA LEU A 10 -13.56 -37.78 -18.81
C LEU A 10 -13.52 -37.46 -17.33
N THR A 11 -13.64 -38.46 -16.44
CA THR A 11 -13.56 -38.27 -14.99
C THR A 11 -12.13 -38.08 -14.51
N PHE A 12 -11.13 -38.54 -15.22
CA PHE A 12 -9.71 -38.38 -14.87
C PHE A 12 -9.17 -36.97 -15.20
N TRP A 13 -9.76 -36.28 -16.17
CA TRP A 13 -9.38 -34.92 -16.55
C TRP A 13 -9.96 -33.85 -15.65
N LEU A 14 -11.06 -34.12 -14.94
CA LEU A 14 -11.66 -33.15 -14.00
C LEU A 14 -10.95 -33.12 -12.64
N PHE A 15 -10.14 -34.12 -12.32
CA PHE A 15 -9.43 -34.21 -11.04
C PHE A 15 -8.06 -33.47 -11.04
N PHE A 16 -7.59 -33.01 -12.22
CA PHE A 16 -6.30 -32.36 -12.35
C PHE A 16 -6.36 -30.83 -12.30
N LEU A 17 -7.54 -30.24 -12.06
CA LEU A 17 -7.75 -28.78 -11.96
C LEU A 17 -7.91 -28.25 -10.51
N CYS A 18 -7.62 -29.07 -9.52
CA CYS A 18 -7.27 -28.55 -8.19
C CYS A 18 -5.79 -28.13 -8.18
N VAL A 19 -5.45 -27.11 -8.97
CA VAL A 19 -4.24 -26.32 -8.70
C VAL A 19 -4.50 -25.69 -7.36
N SER A 20 -3.87 -26.24 -6.32
CA SER A 20 -3.74 -25.56 -5.03
C SER A 20 -3.23 -24.15 -5.36
N LEU A 21 -4.06 -23.12 -5.15
CA LEU A 21 -3.63 -21.75 -5.15
C LEU A 21 -2.66 -21.61 -3.95
N GLN A 22 -1.43 -22.02 -4.18
CA GLN A 22 -0.38 -21.83 -3.22
C GLN A 22 -0.08 -20.34 -3.23
N ALA A 23 -0.21 -19.69 -2.09
CA ALA A 23 0.13 -18.28 -1.95
C ALA A 23 1.58 -18.10 -2.41
N GLU A 24 1.81 -17.31 -3.45
CA GLU A 24 3.13 -17.04 -4.00
C GLU A 24 3.69 -15.73 -3.41
N PHE A 25 2.86 -14.68 -3.37
CA PHE A 25 3.29 -13.33 -2.96
C PHE A 25 3.10 -13.06 -1.48
N LEU A 26 2.21 -13.79 -0.79
CA LEU A 26 2.18 -13.85 0.67
C LEU A 26 3.14 -14.95 1.13
N TYR A 27 4.42 -14.62 1.21
CA TYR A 27 5.49 -15.58 1.46
C TYR A 27 5.34 -16.29 2.81
N LYS A 28 4.91 -15.55 3.85
CA LYS A 28 4.60 -16.09 5.19
C LYS A 28 3.58 -15.22 5.89
N ASP A 29 2.57 -15.84 6.52
CA ASP A 29 1.58 -15.16 7.35
C ASP A 29 1.33 -15.93 8.65
N ASP A 30 2.01 -15.54 9.71
CA ASP A 30 1.79 -16.06 11.06
C ASP A 30 0.80 -15.17 11.87
N VAL A 31 0.38 -14.01 11.33
CA VAL A 31 -0.32 -12.94 12.06
C VAL A 31 -1.79 -12.85 11.69
N VAL A 32 -2.11 -12.69 10.39
CA VAL A 32 -3.48 -12.39 9.93
C VAL A 32 -4.27 -13.66 9.65
N LYS A 33 -3.71 -14.62 8.93
CA LYS A 33 -4.27 -15.93 8.58
C LYS A 33 -5.69 -15.86 8.01
N ASN A 34 -5.92 -14.88 7.12
CA ASN A 34 -7.23 -14.62 6.53
C ASN A 34 -7.20 -14.90 5.02
N PRO A 35 -8.05 -15.83 4.49
CA PRO A 35 -8.05 -16.18 3.07
C PRO A 35 -8.36 -15.00 2.13
N ASN A 36 -9.19 -14.04 2.56
CA ASN A 36 -9.49 -12.86 1.75
C ASN A 36 -8.27 -11.92 1.67
N PHE A 37 -7.55 -11.75 2.78
CA PHE A 37 -6.30 -11.01 2.80
C PHE A 37 -5.26 -11.67 1.87
N THR A 38 -5.06 -12.98 1.99
CA THR A 38 -4.18 -13.74 1.09
C THR A 38 -4.56 -13.50 -0.37
N LYS A 39 -5.85 -13.65 -0.72
CA LYS A 39 -6.32 -13.43 -2.09
C LYS A 39 -6.03 -12.01 -2.61
N GLN A 40 -6.19 -11.00 -1.78
CA GLN A 40 -5.88 -9.60 -2.16
C GLN A 40 -4.39 -9.42 -2.47
N ILE A 41 -3.50 -9.91 -1.59
CA ILE A 41 -2.05 -9.86 -1.81
C ILE A 41 -1.66 -10.59 -3.10
N GLU A 42 -2.18 -11.82 -3.31
CA GLU A 42 -1.91 -12.60 -4.50
C GLU A 42 -2.38 -11.89 -5.78
N THR A 43 -3.54 -11.24 -5.73
CA THR A 43 -4.09 -10.54 -6.89
C THR A 43 -3.21 -9.35 -7.29
N VAL A 44 -2.81 -8.52 -6.33
CA VAL A 44 -1.95 -7.35 -6.58
C VAL A 44 -0.54 -7.81 -6.98
N GLY A 45 0.04 -8.79 -6.28
CA GLY A 45 1.39 -9.28 -6.56
C GLY A 45 1.51 -9.92 -7.94
N SER A 46 0.52 -10.74 -8.33
CA SER A 46 0.51 -11.37 -9.66
C SER A 46 0.34 -10.36 -10.79
N GLU A 47 -0.52 -9.35 -10.62
CA GLU A 47 -0.67 -8.27 -11.59
C GLU A 47 0.62 -7.45 -11.73
N LEU A 48 1.25 -7.09 -10.60
CA LEU A 48 2.53 -6.37 -10.60
C LEU A 48 3.61 -7.15 -11.34
N LYS A 49 3.79 -8.43 -11.00
CA LYS A 49 4.78 -9.30 -11.64
C LYS A 49 4.53 -9.43 -13.15
N ALA A 50 3.27 -9.63 -13.55
CA ALA A 50 2.91 -9.76 -14.96
C ALA A 50 3.19 -8.48 -15.76
N LYS A 51 2.95 -7.29 -15.18
CA LYS A 51 3.11 -6.00 -15.87
C LYS A 51 4.53 -5.44 -15.82
N THR A 52 5.29 -5.74 -14.76
CA THR A 52 6.59 -5.09 -14.52
C THR A 52 7.77 -6.06 -14.45
N GLY A 53 7.52 -7.35 -14.28
CA GLY A 53 8.55 -8.35 -14.04
C GLY A 53 9.15 -8.30 -12.62
N VAL A 54 8.65 -7.42 -11.73
CA VAL A 54 9.08 -7.32 -10.32
C VAL A 54 8.15 -8.15 -9.46
N SER A 55 8.72 -9.00 -8.60
CA SER A 55 7.99 -9.74 -7.58
C SER A 55 8.00 -8.96 -6.26
N LEU A 56 6.82 -8.67 -5.72
CA LEU A 56 6.66 -8.06 -4.41
C LEU A 56 6.10 -9.13 -3.45
N TYR A 57 6.84 -9.41 -2.40
CA TYR A 57 6.46 -10.39 -1.38
C TYR A 57 6.10 -9.70 -0.07
N LEU A 58 5.04 -10.21 0.58
CA LEU A 58 4.68 -9.83 1.93
C LEU A 58 5.05 -10.96 2.90
N VAL A 59 5.71 -10.59 3.99
CA VAL A 59 6.12 -11.48 5.08
C VAL A 59 5.56 -10.94 6.39
N MET A 60 4.72 -11.72 7.06
CA MET A 60 4.14 -11.35 8.35
C MET A 60 4.47 -12.41 9.38
N VAL A 61 5.37 -12.10 10.30
CA VAL A 61 5.84 -13.00 11.35
C VAL A 61 5.53 -12.43 12.74
N ARG A 62 5.31 -13.30 13.71
CA ARG A 62 5.07 -12.87 15.10
C ARG A 62 6.34 -12.36 15.75
N ASP A 63 7.44 -13.03 15.51
CA ASP A 63 8.73 -12.74 16.14
C ASP A 63 9.87 -13.17 15.21
N LEU A 64 11.05 -12.61 15.41
CA LEU A 64 12.28 -13.03 14.75
C LEU A 64 13.08 -13.93 15.69
N GLU A 65 13.59 -15.04 15.16
CA GLU A 65 14.39 -15.98 15.94
C GLU A 65 15.76 -15.38 16.30
N ASN A 66 16.27 -15.76 17.48
CA ASN A 66 17.65 -15.47 17.91
C ASN A 66 18.10 -14.00 17.88
N ASN A 67 17.21 -13.04 18.16
CA ASN A 67 17.51 -11.59 18.07
C ASN A 67 18.05 -11.17 16.70
N GLN A 68 17.68 -11.86 15.64
CA GLN A 68 18.01 -11.49 14.26
C GLN A 68 17.44 -10.12 13.91
N SER A 69 18.20 -9.30 13.17
CA SER A 69 17.64 -8.06 12.64
C SER A 69 16.66 -8.33 11.50
N ILE A 70 15.63 -7.47 11.37
CA ILE A 70 14.66 -7.57 10.27
C ILE A 70 15.35 -7.54 8.89
N SER A 71 16.40 -6.72 8.75
CA SER A 71 17.20 -6.62 7.52
C SER A 71 17.95 -7.91 7.19
N ASP A 72 18.49 -8.61 8.18
CA ASP A 72 19.20 -9.87 7.92
C ASP A 72 18.23 -11.00 7.60
N PHE A 73 17.05 -10.99 8.23
CA PHE A 73 15.96 -11.89 7.89
C PHE A 73 15.50 -11.72 6.44
N GLU A 74 15.28 -10.48 6.00
CA GLU A 74 14.90 -10.16 4.62
C GLU A 74 15.98 -10.56 3.61
N LYS A 75 17.26 -10.34 3.93
CA LYS A 75 18.39 -10.80 3.09
C LYS A 75 18.39 -12.32 2.90
N GLN A 76 18.12 -13.08 3.97
CA GLN A 76 18.03 -14.54 3.88
C GLN A 76 16.89 -14.98 2.96
N ILE A 77 15.69 -14.37 3.08
CA ILE A 77 14.58 -14.66 2.19
C ILE A 77 14.94 -14.26 0.76
N SER A 78 15.47 -13.06 0.56
CA SER A 78 15.82 -12.55 -0.77
C SER A 78 16.85 -13.40 -1.50
N ALA A 79 17.74 -14.08 -0.76
CA ALA A 79 18.74 -14.97 -1.33
C ALA A 79 18.14 -16.25 -1.94
N GLN A 80 16.92 -16.62 -1.53
CA GLN A 80 16.21 -17.82 -2.00
C GLN A 80 15.29 -17.54 -3.20
N ILE A 81 15.15 -16.26 -3.59
CA ILE A 81 14.22 -15.83 -4.62
C ILE A 81 15.03 -15.33 -5.83
N ASP A 82 14.68 -15.79 -7.00
CA ASP A 82 15.32 -15.35 -8.25
C ASP A 82 14.63 -14.11 -8.84
N GLY A 83 15.45 -13.27 -9.49
CA GLY A 83 14.96 -12.10 -10.20
C GLY A 83 14.76 -10.83 -9.35
N PRO A 84 14.20 -9.77 -9.96
CA PRO A 84 13.94 -8.50 -9.29
C PRO A 84 12.86 -8.66 -8.23
N THR A 85 13.22 -8.40 -6.97
CA THR A 85 12.38 -8.73 -5.80
C THR A 85 12.33 -7.58 -4.83
N VAL A 86 11.14 -7.31 -4.31
CA VAL A 86 10.90 -6.44 -3.16
C VAL A 86 10.21 -7.27 -2.07
N ILE A 87 10.68 -7.16 -0.85
CA ILE A 87 10.12 -7.87 0.31
C ILE A 87 9.68 -6.83 1.32
N MET A 88 8.41 -6.86 1.69
CA MET A 88 7.84 -6.07 2.79
C MET A 88 7.64 -7.00 3.99
N THR A 89 8.26 -6.68 5.10
CA THR A 89 8.24 -7.52 6.31
C THR A 89 7.59 -6.79 7.46
N PHE A 90 6.68 -7.47 8.16
CA PHE A 90 6.09 -7.03 9.42
C PHE A 90 6.42 -8.03 10.53
N VAL A 91 6.94 -7.52 11.65
CA VAL A 91 7.23 -8.30 12.85
C VAL A 91 6.33 -7.83 13.98
N GLU A 92 5.37 -8.67 14.38
CA GLU A 92 4.25 -8.29 15.25
C GLU A 92 4.72 -7.84 16.65
N LEU A 93 5.54 -8.64 17.32
CA LEU A 93 5.94 -8.37 18.70
C LEU A 93 6.83 -7.14 18.82
N GLN A 94 7.74 -6.91 17.88
CA GLN A 94 8.58 -5.74 17.81
C GLN A 94 7.86 -4.53 17.20
N LYS A 95 6.69 -4.73 16.57
CA LYS A 95 5.96 -3.70 15.80
C LYS A 95 6.84 -3.00 14.78
N GLN A 96 7.70 -3.76 14.13
CA GLN A 96 8.61 -3.29 13.12
C GLN A 96 8.12 -3.62 11.72
N VAL A 97 8.33 -2.70 10.81
CA VAL A 97 8.11 -2.89 9.37
C VAL A 97 9.36 -2.47 8.64
N ASP A 98 9.77 -3.25 7.66
CA ASP A 98 10.84 -2.86 6.74
C ASP A 98 10.50 -3.28 5.31
N ILE A 99 11.25 -2.72 4.35
CA ILE A 99 11.15 -3.04 2.93
C ILE A 99 12.55 -3.21 2.38
N LEU A 100 12.85 -4.41 1.89
CA LEU A 100 14.10 -4.72 1.19
C LEU A 100 13.85 -4.85 -0.31
N ALA A 101 14.71 -4.21 -1.11
CA ALA A 101 14.68 -4.32 -2.56
C ALA A 101 15.98 -4.94 -3.10
N ARG A 102 15.86 -5.92 -4.00
CA ARG A 102 16.96 -6.56 -4.72
C ARG A 102 16.64 -6.68 -6.22
N PRO A 103 17.49 -6.12 -7.10
CA PRO A 103 18.69 -5.33 -6.83
C PRO A 103 18.37 -3.98 -6.18
N THR A 104 19.37 -3.35 -5.57
CA THR A 104 19.20 -2.04 -4.89
C THR A 104 18.72 -0.92 -5.82
N SER A 105 18.91 -1.07 -7.13
CA SER A 105 18.36 -0.14 -8.12
C SER A 105 16.83 -0.02 -8.09
N LEU A 106 16.11 -1.03 -7.57
CA LEU A 106 14.65 -0.99 -7.41
C LEU A 106 14.18 0.07 -6.40
N TYR A 107 15.03 0.54 -5.48
CA TYR A 107 14.66 1.65 -4.59
C TYR A 107 14.38 2.98 -5.33
N LYS A 108 14.70 3.06 -6.64
CA LYS A 108 14.31 4.20 -7.49
C LYS A 108 12.85 4.13 -7.94
N ASP A 109 12.26 2.94 -7.89
CA ASP A 109 10.92 2.66 -8.40
C ASP A 109 9.83 2.96 -7.36
N PHE A 110 10.19 3.15 -6.08
CA PHE A 110 9.25 3.49 -5.00
C PHE A 110 9.92 4.28 -3.87
N ASN A 111 9.14 5.01 -3.11
CA ASN A 111 9.64 5.80 -1.96
C ASN A 111 9.42 5.07 -0.64
N LYS A 112 10.40 4.24 -0.23
CA LYS A 112 10.38 3.52 1.05
C LYS A 112 10.13 4.45 2.24
N ALA A 113 10.76 5.63 2.27
CA ALA A 113 10.64 6.56 3.38
C ALA A 113 9.22 7.15 3.51
N GLN A 114 8.55 7.41 2.37
CA GLN A 114 7.14 7.83 2.37
C GLN A 114 6.22 6.71 2.83
N ILE A 115 6.34 5.48 2.28
CA ILE A 115 5.50 4.33 2.65
C ILE A 115 5.57 4.04 4.14
N LEU A 116 6.76 4.10 4.73
CA LEU A 116 7.03 3.87 6.16
C LEU A 116 6.99 5.16 6.99
N SER A 117 6.48 6.28 6.45
CA SER A 117 6.35 7.52 7.22
C SER A 117 5.30 7.38 8.34
N PRO A 118 5.55 7.91 9.53
CA PRO A 118 4.54 8.01 10.58
C PRO A 118 3.46 9.07 10.29
N ASN A 119 3.68 9.94 9.30
CA ASN A 119 2.80 11.05 8.96
C ASN A 119 1.89 10.68 7.78
N ALA A 120 0.61 10.41 8.06
CA ALA A 120 -0.38 10.10 7.03
C ALA A 120 -0.72 11.29 6.12
N THR A 121 -0.52 12.53 6.59
CA THR A 121 -0.92 13.75 5.87
C THR A 121 0.20 14.79 5.85
N PHE A 122 0.19 15.64 4.80
CA PHE A 122 1.11 16.78 4.72
C PHE A 122 0.98 17.72 5.92
N ILE A 123 -0.23 17.96 6.42
CA ILE A 123 -0.45 18.78 7.63
C ILE A 123 0.21 18.13 8.85
N GLY A 124 0.09 16.81 9.01
CA GLY A 124 0.79 16.08 10.07
C GLY A 124 2.31 16.22 9.96
N ALA A 125 2.85 16.15 8.74
CA ALA A 125 4.28 16.36 8.48
C ALA A 125 4.73 17.79 8.82
N VAL A 126 3.93 18.81 8.49
CA VAL A 126 4.20 20.22 8.87
C VAL A 126 4.25 20.38 10.39
N VAL A 127 3.26 19.86 11.10
CA VAL A 127 3.23 19.90 12.58
C VAL A 127 4.43 19.17 13.16
N SER A 128 4.75 17.97 12.66
CA SER A 128 5.91 17.20 13.11
C SER A 128 7.23 17.93 12.84
N SER A 129 7.36 18.60 11.69
CA SER A 129 8.54 19.39 11.36
C SER A 129 8.73 20.57 12.33
N ILE A 130 7.66 21.28 12.66
CA ILE A 130 7.70 22.41 13.59
C ILE A 130 8.07 21.96 15.02
N LEU A 131 7.54 20.80 15.45
CA LEU A 131 7.70 20.35 16.83
C LEU A 131 8.98 19.54 17.06
N PHE A 132 9.47 18.81 16.07
CA PHE A 132 10.49 17.78 16.27
C PHE A 132 11.73 17.94 15.40
N ALA A 133 11.67 18.67 14.27
CA ALA A 133 12.84 18.87 13.43
C ALA A 133 13.90 19.73 14.15
N ARG A 134 15.14 19.21 14.18
CA ARG A 134 16.29 19.87 14.80
C ARG A 134 17.14 20.62 13.78
N SER A 135 16.91 20.39 12.49
CA SER A 135 17.60 21.03 11.38
C SER A 135 16.65 21.28 10.21
N TYR A 136 17.07 22.16 9.27
CA TYR A 136 16.34 22.41 8.04
C TYR A 136 16.22 21.17 7.16
N ASP A 137 17.26 20.36 7.11
CA ASP A 137 17.28 19.13 6.31
C ASP A 137 16.30 18.09 6.88
N GLU A 138 16.25 17.94 8.21
CA GLU A 138 15.28 17.07 8.88
C GLU A 138 13.84 17.55 8.67
N ALA A 139 13.60 18.86 8.74
CA ALA A 139 12.28 19.43 8.42
C ALA A 139 11.87 19.15 6.98
N LYS A 140 12.79 19.33 6.03
CA LYS A 140 12.57 19.04 4.61
C LYS A 140 12.29 17.57 4.37
N GLU A 141 13.00 16.67 5.04
CA GLU A 141 12.80 15.23 4.95
C GLU A 141 11.41 14.84 5.49
N LEU A 142 11.00 15.32 6.67
CA LEU A 142 9.67 15.08 7.24
C LEU A 142 8.54 15.58 6.32
N LEU A 143 8.73 16.69 5.65
CA LEU A 143 7.76 17.25 4.70
C LEU A 143 7.70 16.47 3.40
N SER A 144 8.84 16.04 2.87
CA SER A 144 8.92 15.31 1.61
C SER A 144 8.40 13.88 1.71
N ASN A 145 8.47 13.27 2.89
CA ASN A 145 8.04 11.90 3.17
C ASN A 145 6.66 11.84 3.86
N SER A 146 5.80 12.83 3.65
CA SER A 146 4.40 12.77 4.10
C SER A 146 3.58 11.77 3.28
N GLY A 147 2.47 11.28 3.83
CA GLY A 147 1.59 10.32 3.16
C GLY A 147 1.93 8.86 3.47
N GLY A 148 2.40 8.58 4.70
CA GLY A 148 2.65 7.22 5.15
C GLY A 148 1.39 6.34 5.09
N THR A 149 1.54 5.15 4.57
CA THR A 149 0.42 4.22 4.34
C THR A 149 0.38 3.07 5.34
N VAL A 150 1.49 2.78 6.03
CA VAL A 150 1.62 1.67 6.97
C VAL A 150 1.56 2.13 8.42
N LEU A 151 2.57 2.89 8.86
CA LEU A 151 2.76 3.20 10.27
C LEU A 151 1.62 4.00 10.91
N PRO A 152 0.96 4.94 10.23
CA PRO A 152 -0.19 5.64 10.83
C PRO A 152 -1.31 4.67 11.22
N ILE A 153 -1.61 3.68 10.39
CA ILE A 153 -2.64 2.68 10.66
C ILE A 153 -2.20 1.76 11.81
N LEU A 154 -0.94 1.31 11.79
CA LEU A 154 -0.41 0.47 12.86
C LEU A 154 -0.37 1.17 14.22
N ALA A 155 -0.25 2.50 14.24
CA ALA A 155 -0.26 3.31 15.46
C ALA A 155 -1.66 3.51 16.06
N GLU A 156 -2.75 3.27 15.31
CA GLU A 156 -4.11 3.39 15.82
C GLU A 156 -4.36 2.46 16.99
N ARG A 157 -5.22 2.91 17.92
CA ARG A 157 -5.61 2.10 19.07
C ARG A 157 -6.66 1.06 18.65
N ALA A 158 -6.37 -0.20 18.85
CA ALA A 158 -7.28 -1.31 18.60
C ALA A 158 -7.24 -2.30 19.76
N LYS A 159 -8.33 -3.07 19.95
CA LYS A 159 -8.44 -4.08 21.00
C LYS A 159 -9.02 -5.38 20.44
N GLY A 160 -8.62 -6.51 21.03
CA GLY A 160 -9.14 -7.82 20.64
C GLY A 160 -8.88 -8.11 19.15
N ASP A 161 -9.91 -8.61 18.47
CA ASP A 161 -9.83 -9.02 17.05
C ASP A 161 -9.56 -7.86 16.08
N ASP A 162 -9.82 -6.61 16.49
CA ASP A 162 -9.55 -5.45 15.67
C ASP A 162 -8.05 -5.15 15.52
N ILE A 163 -7.21 -5.73 16.39
CA ILE A 163 -5.75 -5.64 16.27
C ILE A 163 -5.29 -6.34 14.99
N VAL A 164 -5.76 -7.55 14.75
CA VAL A 164 -5.41 -8.34 13.56
C VAL A 164 -5.95 -7.67 12.29
N LYS A 165 -7.18 -7.15 12.33
CA LYS A 165 -7.75 -6.37 11.21
C LYS A 165 -6.91 -5.14 10.89
N LYS A 166 -6.48 -4.40 11.92
CA LYS A 166 -5.61 -3.24 11.77
C LYS A 166 -4.28 -3.61 11.10
N TYR A 167 -3.66 -4.73 11.50
CA TYR A 167 -2.45 -5.21 10.86
C TYR A 167 -2.67 -5.58 9.39
N ALA A 168 -3.78 -6.28 9.11
CA ALA A 168 -4.14 -6.62 7.74
C ALA A 168 -4.32 -5.37 6.86
N VAL A 169 -5.07 -4.38 7.34
CA VAL A 169 -5.32 -3.13 6.60
C VAL A 169 -4.02 -2.34 6.41
N GLY A 170 -3.23 -2.14 7.46
CA GLY A 170 -1.97 -1.39 7.36
C GLY A 170 -0.97 -2.03 6.40
N MET A 171 -0.80 -3.35 6.50
CA MET A 171 0.12 -4.07 5.62
C MET A 171 -0.38 -4.17 4.18
N PHE A 172 -1.70 -4.34 3.96
CA PHE A 172 -2.26 -4.31 2.61
C PHE A 172 -2.09 -2.94 1.96
N ASN A 173 -2.36 -1.84 2.68
CA ASN A 173 -2.19 -0.50 2.13
C ASN A 173 -0.73 -0.22 1.75
N GLY A 174 0.23 -0.57 2.60
CA GLY A 174 1.64 -0.42 2.27
C GLY A 174 2.09 -1.30 1.10
N TYR A 175 1.59 -2.53 1.03
CA TYR A 175 1.85 -3.46 -0.07
C TYR A 175 1.29 -2.92 -1.40
N ALA A 176 0.03 -2.48 -1.40
CA ALA A 176 -0.63 -1.91 -2.57
C ALA A 176 0.07 -0.62 -3.04
N ASP A 177 0.39 0.30 -2.12
CA ASP A 177 1.12 1.55 -2.42
C ASP A 177 2.51 1.25 -3.02
N THR A 178 3.25 0.30 -2.44
CA THR A 178 4.55 -0.13 -2.99
C THR A 178 4.38 -0.68 -4.41
N ALA A 179 3.36 -1.52 -4.63
CA ALA A 179 3.08 -2.08 -5.95
C ALA A 179 2.70 -1.01 -6.98
N GLU A 180 1.83 -0.07 -6.60
CA GLU A 180 1.43 1.06 -7.46
C GLU A 180 2.61 1.94 -7.85
N GLN A 181 3.47 2.29 -6.91
CA GLN A 181 4.66 3.10 -7.19
C GLN A 181 5.63 2.40 -8.14
N ILE A 182 5.88 1.10 -7.95
CA ILE A 182 6.71 0.29 -8.85
C ILE A 182 6.07 0.23 -10.25
N ALA A 183 4.76 0.01 -10.35
CA ALA A 183 4.07 -0.03 -11.62
C ALA A 183 4.14 1.33 -12.33
N ALA A 184 3.85 2.43 -11.61
CA ALA A 184 3.89 3.80 -12.13
C ALA A 184 5.29 4.20 -12.62
N SER A 185 6.36 3.84 -11.90
CA SER A 185 7.75 4.11 -12.33
C SER A 185 8.10 3.44 -13.67
N ARG A 186 7.37 2.40 -14.03
CA ARG A 186 7.51 1.66 -15.28
C ARG A 186 6.44 1.99 -16.32
N GLY A 187 5.66 3.06 -16.09
CA GLY A 187 4.58 3.49 -16.97
C GLY A 187 3.40 2.53 -17.03
N GLN A 188 3.23 1.70 -16.01
CA GLN A 188 2.11 0.76 -15.86
C GLN A 188 1.13 1.22 -14.79
N THR A 189 -0.12 0.79 -14.89
CA THR A 189 -1.15 0.99 -13.86
C THR A 189 -1.67 -0.35 -13.39
N LEU A 190 -1.92 -0.49 -12.09
CA LEU A 190 -2.55 -1.67 -11.53
C LEU A 190 -4.07 -1.45 -11.45
N THR A 191 -4.83 -2.49 -11.76
CA THR A 191 -6.30 -2.47 -11.68
C THR A 191 -6.82 -3.17 -10.43
N SER A 192 -6.00 -4.01 -9.82
CA SER A 192 -6.35 -4.80 -8.64
C SER A 192 -5.97 -4.13 -7.32
N SER A 193 -5.17 -3.06 -7.36
CA SER A 193 -4.86 -2.29 -6.17
C SER A 193 -6.08 -1.45 -5.80
N ALA A 194 -6.64 -1.68 -4.61
CA ALA A 194 -7.79 -0.94 -4.09
C ALA A 194 -7.52 0.58 -3.93
N GLY A 195 -6.26 1.01 -4.03
CA GLY A 195 -5.83 2.40 -3.93
C GLY A 195 -6.34 3.27 -5.08
N THR A 196 -6.37 2.73 -6.30
CA THR A 196 -6.72 3.53 -7.49
C THR A 196 -8.19 3.97 -7.49
N GLU A 197 -9.13 3.13 -7.10
CA GLU A 197 -10.55 3.51 -7.01
C GLU A 197 -10.81 4.44 -5.82
N SER A 198 -10.20 4.18 -4.67
CA SER A 198 -10.32 5.02 -3.47
C SER A 198 -9.66 6.38 -3.68
N GLN A 199 -8.51 6.47 -4.31
CA GLN A 199 -7.84 7.75 -4.59
C GLN A 199 -8.63 8.57 -5.61
N THR A 200 -9.11 7.98 -6.67
CA THR A 200 -9.97 8.66 -7.66
C THR A 200 -11.23 9.22 -7.01
N PHE A 201 -11.88 8.47 -6.13
CA PHE A 201 -13.04 8.92 -5.38
C PHE A 201 -12.72 10.08 -4.43
N ILE A 202 -11.61 10.00 -3.70
CA ILE A 202 -11.13 11.06 -2.82
C ILE A 202 -10.75 12.32 -3.61
N ASP A 203 -10.14 12.18 -4.77
CA ASP A 203 -9.78 13.32 -5.61
C ASP A 203 -11.01 13.99 -6.22
N ILE A 204 -12.03 13.24 -6.62
CA ILE A 204 -13.33 13.77 -7.03
C ILE A 204 -13.99 14.52 -5.87
N LEU A 205 -14.00 13.97 -4.66
CA LEU A 205 -14.52 14.66 -3.47
C LEU A 205 -13.76 15.95 -3.16
N ARG A 206 -12.42 15.94 -3.29
CA ARG A 206 -11.60 17.15 -3.12
C ARG A 206 -11.95 18.22 -4.15
N ILE A 207 -12.06 17.86 -5.42
CA ILE A 207 -12.43 18.79 -6.49
C ILE A 207 -13.80 19.40 -6.22
N ILE A 208 -14.78 18.60 -5.81
CA ILE A 208 -16.13 19.08 -5.46
C ILE A 208 -16.05 20.02 -4.25
N PHE A 209 -15.31 19.65 -3.20
CA PHE A 209 -15.19 20.44 -1.97
C PHE A 209 -14.50 21.79 -2.22
N TYR A 210 -13.33 21.76 -2.88
CA TYR A 210 -12.60 23.00 -3.20
C TYR A 210 -13.34 23.84 -4.24
N GLY A 211 -14.01 23.19 -5.19
CA GLY A 211 -14.87 23.88 -6.17
C GLY A 211 -16.03 24.61 -5.51
N THR A 212 -16.70 24.01 -4.54
CA THR A 212 -17.79 24.68 -3.80
C THR A 212 -17.31 25.87 -2.96
N ILE A 213 -16.14 25.74 -2.30
CA ILE A 213 -15.52 26.84 -1.56
C ILE A 213 -15.15 27.99 -2.51
N LEU A 214 -14.56 27.69 -3.65
CA LEU A 214 -14.18 28.69 -4.66
C LEU A 214 -15.41 29.44 -5.18
N ILE A 215 -16.49 28.73 -5.51
CA ILE A 215 -17.75 29.33 -5.95
C ILE A 215 -18.35 30.23 -4.86
N ALA A 216 -18.32 29.78 -3.60
CA ALA A 216 -18.81 30.59 -2.48
C ALA A 216 -17.99 31.88 -2.31
N LEU A 217 -16.66 31.80 -2.40
CA LEU A 217 -15.77 32.95 -2.35
C LEU A 217 -16.04 33.94 -3.53
N LEU A 218 -16.16 33.42 -4.74
CA LEU A 218 -16.44 34.24 -5.91
C LEU A 218 -17.80 34.97 -5.78
N ARG A 219 -18.84 34.27 -5.30
CA ARG A 219 -20.15 34.89 -5.03
C ARG A 219 -20.07 35.95 -3.95
N TYR A 220 -19.31 35.70 -2.87
CA TYR A 220 -19.12 36.68 -1.80
C TYR A 220 -18.40 37.94 -2.32
N VAL A 221 -17.31 37.78 -3.04
CA VAL A 221 -16.55 38.88 -3.62
C VAL A 221 -17.39 39.67 -4.60
N TRP A 222 -18.07 38.98 -5.50
CA TRP A 222 -18.94 39.63 -6.49
C TRP A 222 -20.11 40.40 -5.85
N GLY A 223 -20.74 39.81 -4.84
CA GLY A 223 -21.81 40.48 -4.07
C GLY A 223 -21.30 41.75 -3.36
N ARG A 224 -20.03 41.73 -2.89
CA ARG A 224 -19.40 42.91 -2.27
C ARG A 224 -19.10 44.02 -3.29
N PHE A 225 -18.62 43.65 -4.47
CA PHE A 225 -18.34 44.58 -5.56
C PHE A 225 -19.65 45.22 -6.12
N LEU A 226 -20.71 44.45 -6.29
CA LEU A 226 -22.01 44.97 -6.75
C LEU A 226 -22.65 45.90 -5.73
N LYS A 227 -22.48 45.64 -4.42
CA LYS A 227 -22.98 46.56 -3.38
C LYS A 227 -22.21 47.90 -3.39
N LYS A 228 -20.91 47.88 -3.63
CA LYS A 228 -20.08 49.07 -3.68
C LYS A 228 -20.47 49.97 -4.87
N ARG A 229 -20.68 49.39 -6.06
CA ARG A 229 -21.15 50.13 -7.25
C ARG A 229 -22.46 50.82 -7.06
N LYS A 230 -23.43 50.21 -6.37
CA LYS A 230 -24.73 50.82 -6.07
C LYS A 230 -24.66 51.94 -5.03
N GLN A 231 -23.63 52.02 -4.22
CA GLN A 231 -23.40 53.11 -3.26
C GLN A 231 -22.71 54.31 -3.90
N ASP A 232 -21.94 54.09 -4.96
CA ASP A 232 -21.24 55.17 -5.69
C ASP A 232 -22.14 55.85 -6.76
N GLU A 233 -23.33 55.28 -7.05
CA GLU A 233 -24.35 55.81 -8.00
C GLU A 233 -25.56 56.48 -7.31
N ALA A 234 -25.60 56.54 -5.96
CA ALA A 234 -26.65 57.15 -5.16
C ALA A 234 -26.12 58.40 -4.44
#